data_5ca4253dfde1545e33155bc006f17ff0
#
_entry.id   5ca4253dfde1545e33155bc006f17ff0
#
_cell.length_a   1.000
_cell.length_b   1.000
_cell.length_c   1.000
_cell.angle_alpha   90.00
_cell.angle_beta   90.00
_cell.angle_gamma   90.00
#
_symmetry.space_group_name_H-M   'P 1'
#
loop_
_entity.id
_entity.type
_entity.pdbx_description
1 polymer ?
#
loop_
_entity_poly.entity_id
_entity_poly.type
_entity_poly.pdbx_seq_one_letter_code
_entity_poly.pdbx_strand_id
1 'polypeptide(L)'
;MKKLIIFMFSIVLLGSCGKEGCNDPDAINYDSSVTKDDGTCLYSVLGNWELQTYILDGDDITSTFSDYFIYHFDDSSYSLAYLPLGDSNYIDLRGTFTLNDSHTELTYENTDVNYNDGNGWTPVIVTSTYSVNALTNETLNMSLISTDVPNVSSVELIMSKI
;
A
#
# COMPACT_ATOMS: atom_id res chain seq x y z
N MET A 1 3.98 -40.81 -67.09
CA MET A 1 3.02 -40.03 -66.28
C MET A 1 3.55 -39.96 -64.87
N LYS A 2 4.19 -38.84 -64.50
CA LYS A 2 4.77 -38.66 -63.16
C LYS A 2 3.71 -38.03 -62.24
N LYS A 3 3.31 -38.77 -61.22
CA LYS A 3 2.37 -38.25 -60.21
C LYS A 3 3.14 -37.36 -59.23
N LEU A 4 2.86 -36.06 -59.27
CA LEU A 4 3.39 -35.04 -58.34
C LEU A 4 2.56 -35.12 -57.05
N ILE A 5 3.15 -35.64 -56.00
CA ILE A 5 2.57 -35.64 -54.65
C ILE A 5 2.92 -34.30 -54.00
N ILE A 6 1.96 -33.39 -53.94
CA ILE A 6 2.06 -32.12 -53.21
C ILE A 6 1.83 -32.45 -51.73
N PHE A 7 2.91 -32.49 -50.94
CA PHE A 7 2.85 -32.60 -49.50
C PHE A 7 2.50 -31.23 -48.92
N MET A 8 1.21 -31.05 -48.63
CA MET A 8 0.71 -29.82 -48.00
C MET A 8 1.12 -29.84 -46.55
N PHE A 9 2.26 -29.19 -46.23
CA PHE A 9 2.77 -29.02 -44.87
C PHE A 9 1.90 -27.95 -44.17
N SER A 10 0.84 -28.38 -43.47
CA SER A 10 0.03 -27.54 -42.64
C SER A 10 0.85 -27.14 -41.41
N ILE A 11 1.47 -25.95 -41.46
CA ILE A 11 2.07 -25.32 -40.30
C ILE A 11 0.92 -24.91 -39.39
N VAL A 12 0.63 -25.75 -38.39
CA VAL A 12 -0.22 -25.37 -37.26
C VAL A 12 0.59 -24.35 -36.43
N LEU A 13 0.34 -23.08 -36.68
CA LEU A 13 0.75 -22.01 -35.79
C LEU A 13 -0.08 -22.18 -34.50
N LEU A 14 0.44 -23.00 -33.58
CA LEU A 14 0.03 -22.99 -32.19
C LEU A 14 0.45 -21.60 -31.65
N GLY A 15 -0.39 -20.62 -31.85
CA GLY A 15 -0.29 -19.37 -31.12
C GLY A 15 -0.34 -19.75 -29.65
N SER A 16 0.83 -19.78 -29.00
CA SER A 16 0.91 -19.83 -27.55
C SER A 16 0.28 -18.53 -27.06
N CYS A 17 -1.04 -18.54 -26.90
CA CYS A 17 -1.75 -17.49 -26.18
C CYS A 17 -1.35 -17.69 -24.71
N GLY A 18 -0.30 -16.98 -24.28
CA GLY A 18 0.09 -16.96 -22.86
C GLY A 18 -1.11 -16.50 -22.05
N LYS A 19 -1.39 -17.17 -20.95
CA LYS A 19 -2.41 -16.69 -20.01
C LYS A 19 -1.88 -15.43 -19.33
N GLU A 20 -2.62 -14.33 -19.46
CA GLU A 20 -2.33 -13.05 -18.81
C GLU A 20 -2.96 -13.03 -17.40
N GLY A 21 -2.36 -12.27 -16.47
CA GLY A 21 -2.78 -12.13 -15.08
C GLY A 21 -1.60 -11.84 -14.16
N CYS A 22 -1.77 -12.01 -12.85
CA CYS A 22 -0.69 -11.85 -11.89
C CYS A 22 0.15 -13.13 -11.77
N ASN A 23 1.46 -13.03 -12.03
CA ASN A 23 2.41 -14.11 -11.90
C ASN A 23 3.46 -13.89 -10.79
N ASP A 24 3.26 -12.88 -9.96
CA ASP A 24 4.10 -12.63 -8.78
C ASP A 24 3.66 -13.51 -7.61
N PRO A 25 4.51 -14.42 -7.09
CA PRO A 25 4.16 -15.31 -5.99
C PRO A 25 3.89 -14.59 -4.66
N ASP A 26 4.32 -13.34 -4.50
CA ASP A 26 4.08 -12.52 -3.32
C ASP A 26 2.71 -11.78 -3.35
N ALA A 27 2.05 -11.79 -4.50
CA ALA A 27 0.73 -11.18 -4.65
C ALA A 27 -0.39 -12.09 -4.12
N ILE A 28 -1.44 -11.49 -3.54
CA ILE A 28 -2.59 -12.21 -3.00
C ILE A 28 -3.47 -12.86 -4.08
N ASN A 29 -3.41 -12.37 -5.31
CA ASN A 29 -4.09 -12.90 -6.48
C ASN A 29 -3.15 -13.65 -7.44
N TYR A 30 -2.02 -14.17 -6.92
CA TYR A 30 -1.08 -14.99 -7.69
C TYR A 30 -1.75 -16.19 -8.35
N ASP A 31 -1.47 -16.40 -9.60
CA ASP A 31 -1.86 -17.60 -10.34
C ASP A 31 -0.66 -18.21 -11.07
N SER A 32 -0.20 -19.36 -10.59
CA SER A 32 0.96 -20.09 -11.14
C SER A 32 0.78 -20.55 -12.59
N SER A 33 -0.44 -20.50 -13.14
CA SER A 33 -0.73 -20.82 -14.54
C SER A 33 -0.54 -19.64 -15.49
N VAL A 34 -0.37 -18.43 -14.95
CA VAL A 34 -0.11 -17.20 -15.70
C VAL A 34 1.32 -17.24 -16.23
N THR A 35 1.47 -16.89 -17.50
CA THR A 35 2.77 -16.87 -18.19
C THR A 35 3.20 -15.46 -18.60
N LYS A 36 2.29 -14.48 -18.46
CA LYS A 36 2.56 -13.07 -18.79
C LYS A 36 1.86 -12.19 -17.77
N ASP A 37 2.62 -11.40 -17.04
CA ASP A 37 2.10 -10.39 -16.14
C ASP A 37 1.36 -9.31 -16.93
N ASP A 38 0.18 -8.96 -16.49
CA ASP A 38 -0.68 -7.90 -17.05
C ASP A 38 -0.80 -6.68 -16.14
N GLY A 39 -0.04 -6.64 -15.03
CA GLY A 39 -0.03 -5.56 -14.05
C GLY A 39 -1.22 -5.58 -13.08
N THR A 40 -1.94 -6.69 -12.98
CA THR A 40 -3.11 -6.82 -12.08
C THR A 40 -2.76 -7.43 -10.72
N CYS A 41 -1.47 -7.53 -10.38
CA CYS A 41 -1.05 -8.04 -9.07
C CYS A 41 -1.56 -7.16 -7.93
N LEU A 42 -2.19 -7.79 -6.95
CA LEU A 42 -2.66 -7.16 -5.73
C LEU A 42 -1.82 -7.63 -4.54
N TYR A 43 -1.41 -6.69 -3.69
CA TYR A 43 -0.60 -6.98 -2.52
C TYR A 43 -1.33 -6.63 -1.23
N SER A 44 -0.96 -7.30 -0.13
CA SER A 44 -1.52 -7.04 1.18
C SER A 44 -0.90 -5.81 1.81
N VAL A 45 -1.75 -4.90 2.33
CA VAL A 45 -1.29 -3.79 3.17
C VAL A 45 -0.94 -4.23 4.59
N LEU A 46 -1.38 -5.43 5.01
CA LEU A 46 -1.18 -5.93 6.37
C LEU A 46 0.30 -6.04 6.74
N GLY A 47 0.62 -5.75 7.98
CA GLY A 47 1.98 -5.81 8.54
C GLY A 47 2.49 -4.47 9.02
N ASN A 48 3.81 -4.39 9.22
CA ASN A 48 4.48 -3.19 9.70
C ASN A 48 5.11 -2.43 8.55
N TRP A 49 4.94 -1.10 8.57
CA TRP A 49 5.43 -0.18 7.55
C TRP A 49 6.17 0.96 8.22
N GLU A 50 7.44 1.13 7.89
CA GLU A 50 8.28 2.21 8.37
C GLU A 50 8.28 3.38 7.39
N LEU A 51 8.09 4.60 7.92
CA LEU A 51 8.11 5.83 7.11
C LEU A 51 9.49 6.06 6.50
N GLN A 52 9.52 6.34 5.21
CA GLN A 52 10.71 6.74 4.46
C GLN A 52 10.63 8.21 4.05
N THR A 53 9.44 8.70 3.71
CA THR A 53 9.22 10.09 3.30
C THR A 53 7.85 10.55 3.76
N TYR A 54 7.79 11.78 4.30
CA TYR A 54 6.56 12.48 4.63
C TYR A 54 6.58 13.88 4.05
N ILE A 55 5.76 14.13 3.04
CA ILE A 55 5.56 15.46 2.45
C ILE A 55 4.23 16.00 2.93
N LEU A 56 4.22 17.17 3.56
CA LEU A 56 3.03 17.88 4.04
C LEU A 56 2.95 19.22 3.33
N ASP A 57 1.86 19.46 2.60
CA ASP A 57 1.61 20.69 1.85
C ASP A 57 2.77 21.13 0.94
N GLY A 58 3.51 20.14 0.41
CA GLY A 58 4.65 20.30 -0.48
C GLY A 58 6.01 20.39 0.20
N ASP A 59 6.05 20.45 1.52
CA ASP A 59 7.29 20.49 2.30
C ASP A 59 7.65 19.07 2.80
N ASP A 60 8.90 18.66 2.61
CA ASP A 60 9.42 17.43 3.20
C ASP A 60 9.70 17.63 4.70
N ILE A 61 8.85 17.03 5.51
CA ILE A 61 8.94 17.07 6.98
C ILE A 61 9.45 15.75 7.59
N THR A 62 9.96 14.83 6.78
CA THR A 62 10.44 13.52 7.24
C THR A 62 11.43 13.66 8.40
N SER A 63 12.33 14.64 8.34
CA SER A 63 13.33 14.90 9.39
C SER A 63 12.77 15.47 10.71
N THR A 64 11.48 15.77 10.78
CA THR A 64 10.81 16.20 12.04
C THR A 64 10.45 15.02 12.94
N PHE A 65 10.55 13.81 12.43
CA PHE A 65 10.40 12.58 13.18
C PHE A 65 11.77 11.98 13.49
N SER A 66 11.87 11.23 14.58
CA SER A 66 13.00 10.34 14.80
C SER A 66 12.92 9.15 13.86
N ASP A 67 13.92 8.26 13.88
CA ASP A 67 13.94 7.02 13.09
C ASP A 67 12.82 6.02 13.48
N TYR A 68 11.83 6.48 14.25
CA TYR A 68 10.69 5.67 14.67
C TYR A 68 9.37 6.32 14.24
N PHE A 69 8.85 5.82 13.16
CA PHE A 69 7.52 6.17 12.64
C PHE A 69 6.96 4.93 11.94
N ILE A 70 6.14 4.16 12.64
CA ILE A 70 5.70 2.84 12.20
C ILE A 70 4.18 2.78 12.16
N TYR A 71 3.63 2.43 10.99
CA TYR A 71 2.27 1.94 10.84
C TYR A 71 2.23 0.43 11.00
N HIS A 72 1.23 -0.05 11.70
CA HIS A 72 0.87 -1.46 11.76
C HIS A 72 -0.57 -1.63 11.31
N PHE A 73 -0.79 -2.44 10.27
CA PHE A 73 -2.12 -2.79 9.78
C PHE A 73 -2.42 -4.25 10.08
N ASP A 74 -3.58 -4.53 10.69
CA ASP A 74 -4.05 -5.86 11.09
C ASP A 74 -5.55 -5.99 10.82
N ASP A 75 -5.94 -6.92 9.93
CA ASP A 75 -7.30 -7.20 9.45
C ASP A 75 -8.08 -5.93 9.04
N SER A 76 -8.67 -5.22 10.00
CA SER A 76 -9.46 -4.01 9.80
C SER A 76 -9.07 -2.87 10.73
N SER A 77 -8.06 -3.08 11.57
CA SER A 77 -7.53 -2.11 12.52
C SER A 77 -6.11 -1.68 12.12
N TYR A 78 -5.75 -0.48 12.53
CA TYR A 78 -4.38 -0.03 12.43
C TYR A 78 -3.93 0.67 13.70
N SER A 79 -2.62 0.71 13.88
CA SER A 79 -1.97 1.58 14.84
C SER A 79 -0.81 2.31 14.15
N LEU A 80 -0.54 3.51 14.63
CA LEU A 80 0.61 4.32 14.24
C LEU A 80 1.33 4.72 15.51
N ALA A 81 2.61 4.45 15.57
CA ALA A 81 3.48 4.93 16.64
C ALA A 81 4.62 5.76 16.04
N TYR A 82 4.86 6.95 16.57
CA TYR A 82 5.96 7.79 16.14
C TYR A 82 6.54 8.61 17.29
N LEU A 83 7.80 8.99 17.15
CA LEU A 83 8.49 9.86 18.09
C LEU A 83 8.86 11.17 17.39
N PRO A 84 8.24 12.32 17.77
CA PRO A 84 8.66 13.61 17.25
C PRO A 84 10.12 13.91 17.62
N LEU A 85 10.86 14.54 16.74
CA LEU A 85 12.27 14.88 16.99
C LEU A 85 12.39 15.84 18.18
N GLY A 86 13.18 15.44 19.16
CA GLY A 86 13.39 16.21 20.39
C GLY A 86 12.42 15.92 21.52
N ASP A 87 11.39 15.12 21.27
CA ASP A 87 10.52 14.61 22.33
C ASP A 87 11.08 13.33 22.97
N SER A 88 10.65 13.08 24.20
CA SER A 88 10.95 11.85 24.94
C SER A 88 9.79 10.85 24.97
N ASN A 89 8.61 11.29 24.55
CA ASN A 89 7.39 10.49 24.57
C ASN A 89 6.94 10.16 23.15
N TYR A 90 6.63 8.89 22.93
CA TYR A 90 5.98 8.45 21.72
C TYR A 90 4.54 8.98 21.65
N ILE A 91 4.07 9.20 20.45
CA ILE A 91 2.66 9.43 20.17
C ILE A 91 2.14 8.17 19.48
N ASP A 92 1.12 7.56 20.08
CA ASP A 92 0.44 6.39 19.54
C ASP A 92 -0.96 6.79 19.09
N LEU A 93 -1.32 6.39 17.87
CA LEU A 93 -2.69 6.47 17.35
C LEU A 93 -3.19 5.07 17.05
N ARG A 94 -4.49 4.90 17.12
CA ARG A 94 -5.14 3.66 16.69
C ARG A 94 -6.50 3.97 16.06
N GLY A 95 -6.96 3.04 15.26
CA GLY A 95 -8.24 3.17 14.58
C GLY A 95 -8.56 1.98 13.70
N THR A 96 -9.46 2.21 12.78
CA THR A 96 -9.85 1.25 11.75
C THR A 96 -9.42 1.72 10.38
N PHE A 97 -9.26 0.80 9.44
CA PHE A 97 -9.01 1.12 8.05
C PHE A 97 -9.83 0.25 7.11
N THR A 98 -10.01 0.74 5.89
CA THR A 98 -10.56 -0.01 4.77
C THR A 98 -9.69 0.23 3.54
N LEU A 99 -9.42 -0.84 2.80
CA LEU A 99 -8.79 -0.80 1.49
C LEU A 99 -9.83 -1.28 0.48
N ASN A 100 -10.02 -0.53 -0.60
CA ASN A 100 -10.98 -0.91 -1.64
C ASN A 100 -10.52 -2.17 -2.40
N ASP A 101 -11.45 -2.85 -3.09
CA ASP A 101 -11.18 -4.14 -3.77
C ASP A 101 -10.08 -4.04 -4.85
N SER A 102 -9.85 -2.86 -5.41
CA SER A 102 -8.80 -2.63 -6.41
C SER A 102 -7.45 -2.22 -5.81
N HIS A 103 -7.37 -2.09 -4.49
CA HIS A 103 -6.19 -1.65 -3.73
C HIS A 103 -5.65 -0.27 -4.17
N THR A 104 -6.54 0.61 -4.65
CA THR A 104 -6.18 1.95 -5.12
C THR A 104 -6.55 3.07 -4.15
N GLU A 105 -7.35 2.76 -3.12
CA GLU A 105 -7.81 3.73 -2.14
C GLU A 105 -7.85 3.11 -0.75
N LEU A 106 -7.22 3.78 0.20
CA LEU A 106 -7.18 3.41 1.61
C LEU A 106 -7.80 4.53 2.43
N THR A 107 -8.83 4.21 3.23
CA THR A 107 -9.41 5.12 4.21
C THR A 107 -9.13 4.61 5.60
N TYR A 108 -8.66 5.49 6.48
CA TYR A 108 -8.56 5.17 7.89
C TYR A 108 -9.26 6.22 8.76
N GLU A 109 -9.76 5.76 9.89
CA GLU A 109 -10.39 6.56 10.93
C GLU A 109 -9.63 6.36 12.23
N ASN A 110 -9.01 7.43 12.72
CA ASN A 110 -8.45 7.47 14.07
C ASN A 110 -9.59 7.42 15.08
N THR A 111 -9.45 6.58 16.09
CA THR A 111 -10.41 6.52 17.20
C THR A 111 -9.84 7.04 18.50
N ASP A 112 -8.55 6.91 18.70
CA ASP A 112 -7.88 7.32 19.93
C ASP A 112 -6.42 7.73 19.69
N VAL A 113 -5.92 8.62 20.52
CA VAL A 113 -4.51 9.02 20.61
C VAL A 113 -4.01 8.87 22.05
N ASN A 114 -2.76 8.45 22.19
CA ASN A 114 -2.05 8.42 23.46
C ASN A 114 -0.71 9.16 23.32
N TYR A 115 -0.53 10.22 24.09
CA TYR A 115 0.70 11.03 24.11
C TYR A 115 1.78 10.45 25.06
N ASN A 116 1.50 9.32 25.68
CA ASN A 116 2.40 8.65 26.66
C ASN A 116 2.86 9.57 27.81
N ASP A 117 2.03 10.54 28.15
CA ASP A 117 2.22 11.52 29.23
C ASP A 117 1.64 11.06 30.59
N GLY A 118 1.17 9.82 30.65
CA GLY A 118 0.57 9.21 31.85
C GLY A 118 -0.97 9.34 31.91
N ASN A 119 -1.61 10.08 31.00
CA ASN A 119 -3.07 10.28 30.98
C ASN A 119 -3.82 9.18 30.23
N GLY A 120 -3.09 8.31 29.49
CA GLY A 120 -3.65 7.21 28.72
C GLY A 120 -4.26 7.65 27.39
N TRP A 121 -5.23 6.87 26.90
CA TRP A 121 -5.87 7.10 25.59
C TRP A 121 -6.92 8.20 25.63
N THR A 122 -6.87 9.12 24.70
CA THR A 122 -7.85 10.20 24.51
C THR A 122 -8.61 9.95 23.19
N PRO A 123 -9.95 9.94 23.21
CA PRO A 123 -10.73 9.81 21.97
C PRO A 123 -10.43 10.95 21.00
N VAL A 124 -10.19 10.57 19.74
CA VAL A 124 -10.04 11.49 18.61
C VAL A 124 -10.66 10.85 17.38
N ILE A 125 -11.51 11.57 16.68
CA ILE A 125 -12.12 11.09 15.44
C ILE A 125 -11.59 11.95 14.31
N VAL A 126 -10.79 11.34 13.44
CA VAL A 126 -10.28 11.96 12.22
C VAL A 126 -10.33 10.92 11.12
N THR A 127 -11.03 11.22 10.05
CA THR A 127 -11.07 10.38 8.86
C THR A 127 -10.13 10.94 7.80
N SER A 128 -9.33 10.08 7.20
CA SER A 128 -8.46 10.44 6.08
C SER A 128 -8.52 9.36 5.00
N THR A 129 -8.67 9.79 3.76
CA THR A 129 -8.68 8.91 2.59
C THR A 129 -7.48 9.22 1.71
N TYR A 130 -6.79 8.17 1.30
CA TYR A 130 -5.59 8.23 0.48
C TYR A 130 -5.75 7.46 -0.83
N SER A 131 -5.23 8.03 -1.91
CA SER A 131 -4.91 7.25 -3.11
C SER A 131 -3.69 6.39 -2.83
N VAL A 132 -3.77 5.11 -3.13
CA VAL A 132 -2.63 4.18 -3.09
C VAL A 132 -1.95 4.24 -4.45
N ASN A 133 -0.82 4.96 -4.53
CA ASN A 133 -0.07 5.17 -5.78
C ASN A 133 0.79 3.96 -6.14
N ALA A 134 1.29 3.27 -5.12
CA ALA A 134 1.99 1.99 -5.25
C ALA A 134 1.81 1.16 -3.98
N LEU A 135 1.50 -0.11 -4.15
CA LEU A 135 1.50 -1.12 -3.10
C LEU A 135 2.15 -2.39 -3.65
N THR A 136 3.24 -2.78 -3.05
CA THR A 136 3.98 -4.03 -3.31
C THR A 136 4.18 -4.78 -2.00
N ASN A 137 4.87 -5.91 -2.02
CA ASN A 137 5.27 -6.58 -0.78
C ASN A 137 6.34 -5.81 0.05
N GLU A 138 6.94 -4.75 -0.52
CA GLU A 138 8.02 -3.98 0.12
C GLU A 138 7.72 -2.48 0.27
N THR A 139 6.84 -1.93 -0.56
CA THR A 139 6.61 -0.48 -0.65
C THR A 139 5.12 -0.15 -0.57
N LEU A 140 4.78 0.87 0.21
CA LEU A 140 3.47 1.52 0.22
C LEU A 140 3.68 3.03 0.00
N ASN A 141 3.14 3.55 -1.11
CA ASN A 141 3.13 4.98 -1.42
C ASN A 141 1.69 5.45 -1.50
N MET A 142 1.37 6.51 -0.75
CA MET A 142 0.02 7.06 -0.65
C MET A 142 0.03 8.58 -0.77
N SER A 143 -1.01 9.13 -1.42
CA SER A 143 -1.26 10.58 -1.46
C SER A 143 -2.66 10.88 -0.94
N LEU A 144 -2.78 11.92 -0.12
CA LEU A 144 -4.04 12.35 0.49
C LEU A 144 -5.07 12.74 -0.58
N ILE A 145 -6.28 12.19 -0.48
CA ILE A 145 -7.46 12.60 -1.24
C ILE A 145 -8.30 13.58 -0.40
N SER A 146 -8.58 13.22 0.86
CA SER A 146 -9.40 14.01 1.78
C SER A 146 -9.07 13.72 3.23
N THR A 147 -9.26 14.70 4.10
CA THR A 147 -9.10 14.55 5.55
C THR A 147 -9.98 15.54 6.30
N ASP A 148 -10.36 15.18 7.53
CA ASP A 148 -11.03 16.07 8.48
C ASP A 148 -10.03 16.91 9.29
N VAL A 149 -8.72 16.71 9.11
CA VAL A 149 -7.70 17.53 9.78
C VAL A 149 -7.71 18.94 9.21
N PRO A 150 -7.95 19.98 10.06
CA PRO A 150 -7.98 21.36 9.57
C PRO A 150 -6.64 21.82 9.00
N ASN A 151 -6.70 22.62 7.93
CA ASN A 151 -5.54 23.26 7.30
C ASN A 151 -4.48 22.29 6.70
N VAL A 152 -4.84 21.04 6.45
CA VAL A 152 -4.04 20.10 5.68
C VAL A 152 -4.63 20.01 4.27
N SER A 153 -3.83 20.31 3.26
CA SER A 153 -4.28 20.30 1.86
C SER A 153 -3.68 19.16 1.05
N SER A 154 -2.47 18.72 1.39
CA SER A 154 -1.84 17.57 0.75
C SER A 154 -0.91 16.82 1.70
N VAL A 155 -0.88 15.50 1.56
CA VAL A 155 0.07 14.61 2.24
C VAL A 155 0.54 13.59 1.23
N GLU A 156 1.83 13.30 1.20
CA GLU A 156 2.39 12.15 0.51
C GLU A 156 3.24 11.34 1.50
N LEU A 157 2.99 10.03 1.55
CA LEU A 157 3.67 9.08 2.42
C LEU A 157 4.32 8.00 1.57
N ILE A 158 5.61 7.77 1.79
CA ILE A 158 6.33 6.63 1.23
C ILE A 158 6.85 5.80 2.39
N MET A 159 6.50 4.53 2.40
CA MET A 159 6.83 3.61 3.48
C MET A 159 7.43 2.33 2.92
N SER A 160 8.33 1.72 3.69
CA SER A 160 8.87 0.39 3.42
C SER A 160 8.37 -0.62 4.45
N LYS A 161 8.14 -1.85 4.02
CA LYS A 161 7.76 -2.96 4.90
C LYS A 161 8.95 -3.42 5.74
N ILE A 162 8.71 -3.72 7.02
CA ILE A 162 9.71 -4.20 7.97
C ILE A 162 9.27 -5.49 8.65
#